data_90099c25879d7fe54a7b29888d8ee768
#
_entry.id   90099c25879d7fe54a7b29888d8ee768
#
_cell.length_a   1.000
_cell.length_b   1.000
_cell.length_c   1.000
_cell.angle_alpha   90.00
_cell.angle_beta   90.00
_cell.angle_gamma   90.00
#
_symmetry.space_group_name_H-M   'P 1'
#
loop_
_entity.id
_entity.type
_entity.pdbx_description
1 polymer ?
#
loop_
_entity_poly.entity_id
_entity_poly.type
_entity_poly.pdbx_seq_one_letter_code
_entity_poly.pdbx_strand_id
1 'polypeptide(L)'
;MAIHFGVNIREKSDGLKLTRENYIKVSNISSFRKGKVYSESYINKHIENSLYNYDLNIDYFHLLPKQEFNKELMKFLSQTKLFMETTDLMPLSGVPGYYIMVLDEYAQAYIGISNNITKRIQSHWSKQKEFDRLIFGSKENSILSIDSFRAYDTTRIFVYPTNELKGYEDNFITLFNNKYLLNRTRGGELDGLKEVLIHRKTRGI
;
A
#
# COMPACT_ATOMS: atom_id res chain seq x y z
N MET A 1 9.01 22.14 -1.15
CA MET A 1 9.27 20.73 -0.78
C MET A 1 8.36 20.43 0.42
N ALA A 2 7.52 19.43 0.35
CA ALA A 2 6.58 19.13 1.43
C ALA A 2 7.28 18.32 2.53
N ILE A 3 6.81 18.48 3.77
CA ILE A 3 7.29 17.72 4.94
C ILE A 3 6.14 16.84 5.44
N HIS A 4 6.44 15.58 5.75
CA HIS A 4 5.49 14.63 6.33
C HIS A 4 6.22 13.72 7.33
N PHE A 5 5.68 13.55 8.52
CA PHE A 5 6.36 12.84 9.62
C PHE A 5 7.82 13.31 9.82
N GLY A 6 8.04 14.64 9.88
CA GLY A 6 9.34 15.23 10.14
C GLY A 6 10.35 15.17 8.98
N VAL A 7 10.08 14.43 7.90
CA VAL A 7 11.02 14.25 6.80
C VAL A 7 10.55 14.93 5.51
N ASN A 8 11.51 15.36 4.70
CA ASN A 8 11.23 15.88 3.36
C ASN A 8 10.69 14.75 2.47
N ILE A 9 9.61 15.05 1.75
CA ILE A 9 9.00 14.14 0.80
C ILE A 9 9.13 14.64 -0.62
N ARG A 10 9.40 13.71 -1.53
CA ARG A 10 9.40 13.95 -2.96
C ARG A 10 8.02 13.62 -3.51
N GLU A 11 7.47 14.55 -4.25
CA GLU A 11 6.23 14.31 -4.98
C GLU A 11 6.38 13.15 -5.96
N LYS A 12 5.40 12.29 -5.98
CA LYS A 12 5.34 11.09 -6.80
C LYS A 12 4.24 11.26 -7.84
N SER A 13 4.62 11.22 -9.12
CA SER A 13 3.67 11.20 -10.24
C SER A 13 2.43 12.09 -10.02
N ASP A 14 2.62 13.41 -9.99
CA ASP A 14 1.56 14.43 -9.90
C ASP A 14 0.70 14.38 -8.63
N GLY A 15 1.32 14.28 -7.49
CA GLY A 15 0.61 14.52 -6.24
C GLY A 15 1.13 13.76 -5.04
N LEU A 16 0.73 14.27 -3.88
CA LEU A 16 1.07 13.72 -2.57
C LEU A 16 -0.03 12.79 -2.02
N LYS A 17 -1.15 12.67 -2.72
CA LYS A 17 -2.28 11.79 -2.41
C LYS A 17 -2.66 10.99 -3.64
N LEU A 18 -3.07 9.73 -3.46
CA LEU A 18 -3.47 8.85 -4.55
C LEU A 18 -4.81 9.32 -5.15
N THR A 19 -4.82 9.46 -6.46
CA THR A 19 -6.04 9.69 -7.25
C THR A 19 -6.10 8.73 -8.43
N ARG A 20 -7.26 8.61 -9.06
CA ARG A 20 -7.43 7.77 -10.25
C ARG A 20 -6.53 8.22 -11.40
N GLU A 21 -6.39 9.54 -11.57
CA GLU A 21 -5.60 10.15 -12.64
C GLU A 21 -4.11 9.92 -12.47
N ASN A 22 -3.61 9.99 -11.21
CA ASN A 22 -2.18 9.81 -10.95
C ASN A 22 -1.77 8.34 -10.71
N TYR A 23 -2.72 7.42 -10.57
CA TYR A 23 -2.44 6.00 -10.36
C TYR A 23 -1.66 5.39 -11.53
N ILE A 24 -2.00 5.75 -12.77
CA ILE A 24 -1.40 5.20 -13.99
C ILE A 24 -0.23 6.03 -14.50
N LYS A 25 -0.03 7.24 -14.01
CA LYS A 25 1.10 8.08 -14.41
C LYS A 25 2.41 7.45 -13.92
N VAL A 26 2.82 6.41 -14.61
CA VAL A 26 4.11 5.78 -14.46
C VAL A 26 5.01 6.31 -15.57
N SER A 27 6.19 6.76 -15.21
CA SER A 27 7.17 7.35 -16.12
C SER A 27 7.60 6.45 -17.28
N ASN A 28 7.11 5.22 -17.36
CA ASN A 28 7.64 4.17 -18.24
C ASN A 28 6.61 3.49 -19.13
N ILE A 29 5.42 4.10 -19.37
CA ILE A 29 4.40 3.49 -20.25
C ILE A 29 4.95 3.26 -21.66
N SER A 30 5.76 4.18 -22.18
CA SER A 30 6.35 4.13 -23.51
C SER A 30 7.82 3.72 -23.54
N SER A 31 8.44 3.47 -22.40
CA SER A 31 9.88 3.26 -22.34
C SER A 31 10.26 1.79 -22.23
N PHE A 32 11.44 1.50 -22.75
CA PHE A 32 12.11 0.23 -22.58
C PHE A 32 12.37 -0.02 -21.09
N ARG A 33 11.69 -0.98 -20.53
CA ARG A 33 12.00 -1.44 -19.21
C ARG A 33 12.68 -2.79 -19.29
N LYS A 34 13.94 -2.87 -18.87
CA LYS A 34 14.74 -4.10 -18.96
C LYS A 34 14.68 -4.74 -20.36
N GLY A 35 14.70 -3.93 -21.41
CA GLY A 35 14.61 -4.39 -22.79
C GLY A 35 13.22 -4.79 -23.28
N LYS A 36 12.15 -4.61 -22.47
CA LYS A 36 10.78 -4.89 -22.91
C LYS A 36 10.19 -3.73 -23.70
N VAL A 37 9.65 -4.03 -24.86
CA VAL A 37 8.86 -3.11 -25.68
C VAL A 37 7.41 -3.56 -25.59
N TYR A 38 6.53 -2.65 -25.20
CA TYR A 38 5.10 -2.93 -25.15
C TYR A 38 4.43 -2.45 -26.45
N SER A 39 3.56 -3.28 -27.04
CA SER A 39 2.70 -2.83 -28.14
C SER A 39 1.68 -1.82 -27.65
N GLU A 40 1.22 -0.93 -28.53
CA GLU A 40 0.18 0.05 -28.21
C GLU A 40 -1.11 -0.64 -27.71
N SER A 41 -1.49 -1.73 -28.34
CA SER A 41 -2.63 -2.55 -27.93
C SER A 41 -2.48 -3.08 -26.51
N TYR A 42 -1.29 -3.56 -26.14
CA TYR A 42 -1.01 -3.99 -24.76
C TYR A 42 -1.10 -2.84 -23.78
N ILE A 43 -0.50 -1.68 -24.12
CA ILE A 43 -0.51 -0.49 -23.26
C ILE A 43 -1.95 -0.07 -22.97
N ASN A 44 -2.78 0.09 -24.01
CA ASN A 44 -4.16 0.53 -23.87
C ASN A 44 -4.99 -0.44 -23.02
N LYS A 45 -4.88 -1.74 -23.30
CA LYS A 45 -5.59 -2.76 -22.52
C LYS A 45 -5.11 -2.84 -21.07
N HIS A 46 -3.81 -2.65 -20.83
CA HIS A 46 -3.28 -2.68 -19.46
C HIS A 46 -3.67 -1.44 -18.67
N ILE A 47 -3.76 -0.26 -19.30
CA ILE A 47 -4.32 0.96 -18.68
C ILE A 47 -5.77 0.72 -18.26
N GLU A 48 -6.61 0.23 -19.18
CA GLU A 48 -8.03 -0.07 -18.91
C GLU A 48 -8.17 -1.05 -17.73
N ASN A 49 -7.45 -2.15 -17.76
CA ASN A 49 -7.46 -3.16 -16.70
C ASN A 49 -6.97 -2.59 -15.36
N SER A 50 -5.94 -1.74 -15.38
CA SER A 50 -5.39 -1.13 -14.18
C SER A 50 -6.34 -0.13 -13.55
N LEU A 51 -7.03 0.68 -14.36
CA LEU A 51 -8.08 1.59 -13.88
C LEU A 51 -9.28 0.82 -13.32
N TYR A 52 -9.72 -0.22 -14.00
CA TYR A 52 -10.76 -1.10 -13.49
C TYR A 52 -10.38 -1.72 -12.13
N ASN A 53 -9.16 -2.24 -12.01
CA ASN A 53 -8.66 -2.77 -10.75
C ASN A 53 -8.55 -1.69 -9.64
N TYR A 54 -8.12 -0.48 -10.00
CA TYR A 54 -8.10 0.66 -9.09
C TYR A 54 -9.51 0.95 -8.54
N ASP A 55 -10.49 1.08 -9.43
CA ASP A 55 -11.87 1.38 -9.05
C ASP A 55 -12.46 0.28 -8.13
N LEU A 56 -12.18 -1.01 -8.41
CA LEU A 56 -12.56 -2.11 -7.54
C LEU A 56 -11.93 -2.02 -6.14
N ASN A 57 -10.65 -1.67 -6.06
CA ASN A 57 -9.98 -1.52 -4.78
C ASN A 57 -10.54 -0.35 -3.97
N ILE A 58 -10.79 0.79 -4.61
CA ILE A 58 -11.36 1.96 -3.92
C ILE A 58 -12.76 1.64 -3.40
N ASP A 59 -13.60 0.99 -4.21
CA ASP A 59 -14.92 0.54 -3.77
C ASP A 59 -14.83 -0.44 -2.59
N TYR A 60 -13.89 -1.39 -2.66
CA TYR A 60 -13.65 -2.32 -1.56
C TYR A 60 -13.25 -1.60 -0.28
N PHE A 61 -12.31 -0.65 -0.35
CA PHE A 61 -11.88 0.10 0.82
C PHE A 61 -13.01 0.94 1.43
N HIS A 62 -13.89 1.51 0.60
CA HIS A 62 -15.07 2.25 1.08
C HIS A 62 -16.11 1.38 1.79
N LEU A 63 -16.16 0.08 1.49
CA LEU A 63 -17.05 -0.87 2.18
C LEU A 63 -16.50 -1.31 3.54
N LEU A 64 -15.22 -1.09 3.81
CA LEU A 64 -14.60 -1.53 5.05
C LEU A 64 -15.04 -0.64 6.23
N PRO A 65 -15.51 -1.23 7.33
CA PRO A 65 -15.91 -0.45 8.50
C PRO A 65 -14.67 0.07 9.25
N LYS A 66 -14.46 1.40 9.20
CA LYS A 66 -13.31 2.06 9.83
C LYS A 66 -13.20 1.81 11.34
N GLN A 67 -14.34 1.66 12.02
CA GLN A 67 -14.33 1.34 13.45
C GLN A 67 -13.77 -0.06 13.74
N GLU A 68 -14.12 -1.04 12.91
CA GLU A 68 -13.57 -2.40 13.05
C GLU A 68 -12.08 -2.43 12.71
N PHE A 69 -11.66 -1.72 11.66
CA PHE A 69 -10.24 -1.55 11.35
C PHE A 69 -9.45 -1.00 12.55
N ASN A 70 -9.94 0.06 13.19
CA ASN A 70 -9.29 0.62 14.36
C ASN A 70 -9.26 -0.38 15.55
N LYS A 71 -10.32 -1.14 15.78
CA LYS A 71 -10.34 -2.19 16.80
C LYS A 71 -9.29 -3.27 16.52
N GLU A 72 -9.18 -3.73 15.28
CA GLU A 72 -8.17 -4.72 14.88
C GLU A 72 -6.74 -4.17 15.03
N LEU A 73 -6.48 -2.93 14.63
CA LEU A 73 -5.19 -2.28 14.81
C LEU A 73 -4.82 -2.19 16.29
N MET A 74 -5.73 -1.72 17.15
CA MET A 74 -5.49 -1.62 18.58
C MET A 74 -5.30 -3.00 19.25
N LYS A 75 -6.06 -4.00 18.82
CA LYS A 75 -5.88 -5.39 19.23
C LYS A 75 -4.48 -5.89 18.89
N PHE A 76 -4.05 -5.72 17.63
CA PHE A 76 -2.70 -6.08 17.18
C PHE A 76 -1.61 -5.40 18.02
N LEU A 77 -1.70 -4.09 18.22
CA LEU A 77 -0.74 -3.33 19.01
C LEU A 77 -0.69 -3.80 20.46
N SER A 78 -1.84 -4.12 21.06
CA SER A 78 -1.93 -4.62 22.45
C SER A 78 -1.37 -6.04 22.60
N GLN A 79 -1.52 -6.87 21.58
CA GLN A 79 -0.99 -8.24 21.57
C GLN A 79 0.53 -8.27 21.41
N THR A 80 1.05 -7.48 20.48
CA THR A 80 2.48 -7.45 20.18
C THR A 80 3.28 -6.68 21.23
N LYS A 81 2.74 -5.56 21.75
CA LYS A 81 3.38 -4.63 22.72
C LYS A 81 4.77 -4.13 22.30
N LEU A 82 5.10 -4.22 21.02
CA LEU A 82 6.43 -3.92 20.47
C LEU A 82 6.44 -2.62 19.69
N PHE A 83 5.31 -2.25 19.10
CA PHE A 83 5.20 -1.10 18.22
C PHE A 83 4.84 0.17 18.98
N MET A 84 5.54 1.25 18.67
CA MET A 84 5.28 2.59 19.20
C MET A 84 4.86 3.51 18.06
N GLU A 85 3.83 4.33 18.30
CA GLU A 85 3.45 5.36 17.34
C GLU A 85 4.53 6.44 17.24
N THR A 86 4.82 6.91 16.04
CA THR A 86 5.74 8.01 15.81
C THR A 86 5.12 9.08 14.91
N THR A 87 5.39 10.33 15.23
CA THR A 87 5.06 11.49 14.41
C THR A 87 6.29 12.09 13.72
N ASP A 88 7.48 11.55 14.01
CA ASP A 88 8.75 12.00 13.44
C ASP A 88 9.64 10.81 13.06
N LEU A 89 10.03 10.75 11.79
CA LEU A 89 10.91 9.72 11.25
C LEU A 89 12.39 10.10 11.27
N MET A 90 12.75 11.36 11.58
CA MET A 90 14.14 11.80 11.59
C MET A 90 15.02 10.99 12.55
N PRO A 91 14.57 10.71 13.80
CA PRO A 91 15.35 9.91 14.75
C PRO A 91 15.55 8.44 14.32
N LEU A 92 14.75 7.97 13.36
CA LEU A 92 14.77 6.58 12.86
C LEU A 92 15.64 6.43 11.60
N SER A 93 16.35 7.47 11.20
CA SER A 93 17.28 7.42 10.05
C SER A 93 18.45 6.50 10.34
N GLY A 94 18.64 5.47 9.50
CA GLY A 94 19.65 4.44 9.71
C GLY A 94 19.27 3.37 10.75
N VAL A 95 18.12 3.48 11.38
CA VAL A 95 17.66 2.53 12.40
C VAL A 95 16.96 1.34 11.72
N PRO A 96 17.40 0.09 11.98
CA PRO A 96 16.71 -1.10 11.50
C PRO A 96 15.46 -1.42 12.34
N GLY A 97 14.51 -2.15 11.76
CA GLY A 97 13.32 -2.59 12.47
C GLY A 97 12.12 -2.86 11.58
N TYR A 98 10.99 -3.02 12.26
CA TYR A 98 9.67 -3.20 11.66
C TYR A 98 8.89 -1.90 11.72
N TYR A 99 7.99 -1.71 10.78
CA TYR A 99 7.10 -0.55 10.74
C TYR A 99 5.73 -0.92 10.22
N ILE A 100 4.73 -0.14 10.63
CA ILE A 100 3.36 -0.21 10.13
C ILE A 100 3.03 1.15 9.57
N MET A 101 2.64 1.19 8.29
CA MET A 101 2.05 2.37 7.67
C MET A 101 0.54 2.19 7.67
N VAL A 102 -0.18 3.13 8.28
CA VAL A 102 -1.64 3.11 8.38
C VAL A 102 -2.22 4.13 7.42
N LEU A 103 -3.24 3.71 6.69
CA LEU A 103 -3.97 4.49 5.70
C LEU A 103 -5.45 4.54 6.14
N ASP A 104 -5.76 5.41 7.09
CA ASP A 104 -7.09 5.47 7.74
C ASP A 104 -8.23 5.70 6.77
N GLU A 105 -8.00 6.48 5.71
CA GLU A 105 -9.02 6.75 4.69
C GLU A 105 -9.49 5.48 4.01
N TYR A 106 -8.57 4.55 3.79
CA TYR A 106 -8.82 3.28 3.11
C TYR A 106 -9.07 2.11 4.07
N ALA A 107 -9.02 2.34 5.38
CA ALA A 107 -9.05 1.28 6.39
C ALA A 107 -8.03 0.17 6.09
N GLN A 108 -6.80 0.56 5.74
CA GLN A 108 -5.72 -0.35 5.37
C GLN A 108 -4.46 -0.08 6.19
N ALA A 109 -3.68 -1.13 6.40
CA ALA A 109 -2.35 -1.06 6.95
C ALA A 109 -1.35 -1.83 6.08
N TYR A 110 -0.08 -1.48 6.18
CA TYR A 110 1.02 -2.22 5.58
C TYR A 110 2.09 -2.45 6.65
N ILE A 111 2.48 -3.69 6.84
CA ILE A 111 3.56 -4.11 7.74
C ILE A 111 4.81 -4.36 6.92
N GLY A 112 5.94 -3.79 7.32
CA GLY A 112 7.20 -3.94 6.61
C GLY A 112 8.40 -4.03 7.54
N ILE A 113 9.52 -4.47 6.96
CA ILE A 113 10.81 -4.62 7.62
C ILE A 113 11.88 -3.88 6.83
N SER A 114 12.87 -3.29 7.50
CA SER A 114 13.98 -2.60 6.84
C SER A 114 15.20 -2.48 7.73
N ASN A 115 16.40 -2.44 7.11
CA ASN A 115 17.63 -1.98 7.76
C ASN A 115 17.68 -0.46 7.98
N ASN A 116 16.74 0.29 7.41
CA ASN A 116 16.58 1.73 7.61
C ASN A 116 15.11 2.08 7.41
N ILE A 117 14.39 2.19 8.52
CA ILE A 117 12.94 2.43 8.55
C ILE A 117 12.57 3.68 7.77
N THR A 118 13.20 4.82 8.08
CA THR A 118 12.92 6.12 7.44
C THR A 118 13.09 6.06 5.93
N LYS A 119 14.23 5.57 5.46
CA LYS A 119 14.52 5.45 4.03
C LYS A 119 13.53 4.53 3.32
N ARG A 120 13.10 3.46 3.98
CA ARG A 120 12.15 2.51 3.39
C ARG A 120 10.76 3.11 3.26
N ILE A 121 10.27 3.81 4.27
CA ILE A 121 8.98 4.51 4.23
C ILE A 121 9.00 5.60 3.16
N GLN A 122 10.04 6.45 3.12
CA GLN A 122 10.21 7.45 2.06
C GLN A 122 10.27 6.82 0.66
N SER A 123 10.86 5.62 0.53
CA SER A 123 10.88 4.88 -0.72
C SER A 123 9.48 4.46 -1.17
N HIS A 124 8.62 4.01 -0.27
CA HIS A 124 7.21 3.72 -0.61
C HIS A 124 6.48 4.97 -1.11
N TRP A 125 6.73 6.11 -0.49
CA TRP A 125 6.11 7.38 -0.87
C TRP A 125 6.59 7.93 -2.21
N SER A 126 7.85 7.67 -2.60
CA SER A 126 8.49 8.28 -3.78
C SER A 126 8.69 7.32 -4.96
N LYS A 127 8.75 6.02 -4.72
CA LYS A 127 9.01 5.03 -5.76
C LYS A 127 7.80 4.88 -6.68
N GLN A 128 8.04 5.03 -7.97
CA GLN A 128 7.03 4.72 -8.97
C GLN A 128 6.90 3.21 -9.16
N LYS A 129 5.66 2.75 -9.17
CA LYS A 129 5.36 1.37 -9.53
C LYS A 129 5.65 1.15 -11.00
N GLU A 130 6.16 -0.01 -11.32
CA GLU A 130 6.40 -0.41 -12.69
C GLU A 130 5.07 -0.66 -13.41
N PHE A 131 4.92 -0.15 -14.64
CA PHE A 131 3.66 -0.22 -15.38
C PHE A 131 3.10 -1.65 -15.47
N ASP A 132 3.93 -2.60 -15.88
CA ASP A 132 3.57 -4.02 -16.02
C ASP A 132 3.36 -4.76 -14.68
N ARG A 133 3.52 -4.07 -13.55
CA ARG A 133 3.33 -4.60 -12.19
C ARG A 133 2.24 -3.88 -11.38
N LEU A 134 1.43 -3.08 -12.05
CA LEU A 134 0.28 -2.44 -11.40
C LEU A 134 -0.72 -3.48 -10.91
N ILE A 135 -0.96 -4.51 -11.72
CA ILE A 135 -1.80 -5.66 -11.39
C ILE A 135 -0.91 -6.85 -10.99
N PHE A 136 -1.28 -7.54 -9.92
CA PHE A 136 -0.65 -8.79 -9.49
C PHE A 136 -1.68 -9.92 -9.58
N GLY A 137 -1.47 -10.85 -10.50
CA GLY A 137 -2.46 -11.87 -10.83
C GLY A 137 -3.54 -11.33 -11.78
N SER A 138 -4.82 -11.50 -11.45
CA SER A 138 -5.92 -10.97 -12.25
C SER A 138 -6.35 -9.57 -11.79
N LYS A 139 -6.95 -8.80 -12.69
CA LYS A 139 -7.47 -7.46 -12.38
C LYS A 139 -8.63 -7.48 -11.38
N GLU A 140 -9.34 -8.60 -11.30
CA GLU A 140 -10.46 -8.80 -10.37
C GLU A 140 -10.01 -9.11 -8.94
N ASN A 141 -8.76 -9.54 -8.77
CA ASN A 141 -8.25 -10.02 -7.48
C ASN A 141 -7.05 -9.24 -6.96
N SER A 142 -6.43 -8.40 -7.78
CA SER A 142 -5.22 -7.66 -7.37
C SER A 142 -5.54 -6.58 -6.36
N ILE A 143 -4.98 -6.68 -5.16
CA ILE A 143 -5.00 -5.58 -4.18
C ILE A 143 -3.94 -4.54 -4.54
N LEU A 144 -4.22 -3.25 -4.32
CA LEU A 144 -3.26 -2.17 -4.51
C LEU A 144 -2.04 -2.38 -3.60
N SER A 145 -0.86 -2.23 -4.17
CA SER A 145 0.38 -2.29 -3.40
C SER A 145 0.55 -1.01 -2.58
N ILE A 146 1.24 -1.08 -1.44
CA ILE A 146 1.65 0.12 -0.69
C ILE A 146 2.40 1.13 -1.58
N ASP A 147 3.18 0.66 -2.56
CA ASP A 147 3.87 1.52 -3.52
C ASP A 147 2.91 2.24 -4.51
N SER A 148 1.62 1.95 -4.52
CA SER A 148 0.61 2.70 -5.29
C SER A 148 0.19 3.98 -4.58
N PHE A 149 0.25 4.00 -3.26
CA PHE A 149 -0.13 5.14 -2.42
C PHE A 149 0.94 6.23 -2.41
N ARG A 150 0.58 7.40 -1.90
CA ARG A 150 1.40 8.60 -1.81
C ARG A 150 1.67 8.94 -0.34
N ALA A 151 2.49 9.93 -0.09
CA ALA A 151 2.86 10.28 1.28
C ALA A 151 1.64 10.65 2.15
N TYR A 152 0.73 11.47 1.65
CA TYR A 152 -0.43 11.94 2.41
C TYR A 152 -1.57 10.91 2.54
N ASP A 153 -1.43 9.75 1.89
CA ASP A 153 -2.31 8.61 2.18
C ASP A 153 -1.93 7.91 3.50
N THR A 154 -0.67 8.06 3.94
CA THR A 154 -0.22 7.54 5.23
C THR A 154 -0.59 8.52 6.33
N THR A 155 -1.40 8.09 7.28
CA THR A 155 -1.96 8.93 8.35
C THR A 155 -1.36 8.66 9.72
N ARG A 156 -0.91 7.43 9.97
CA ARG A 156 -0.23 7.03 11.21
C ARG A 156 0.93 6.08 10.87
N ILE A 157 1.98 6.13 11.68
CA ILE A 157 3.11 5.21 11.56
C ILE A 157 3.43 4.65 12.94
N PHE A 158 3.57 3.32 13.00
CA PHE A 158 4.06 2.63 14.19
C PHE A 158 5.38 1.96 13.84
N VAL A 159 6.32 1.95 14.79
CA VAL A 159 7.66 1.42 14.58
C VAL A 159 8.09 0.51 15.71
N TYR A 160 8.83 -0.51 15.38
CA TYR A 160 9.54 -1.38 16.32
C TYR A 160 11.02 -1.43 15.93
N PRO A 161 11.86 -0.53 16.46
CA PRO A 161 13.30 -0.54 16.25
C PRO A 161 13.92 -1.80 16.85
N THR A 162 14.65 -2.56 16.01
CA THR A 162 15.35 -3.78 16.45
C THR A 162 16.42 -4.18 15.43
N ASN A 163 17.52 -4.76 15.90
CA ASN A 163 18.52 -5.37 15.05
C ASN A 163 18.18 -6.81 14.65
N GLU A 164 17.16 -7.41 15.26
CA GLU A 164 16.68 -8.76 14.96
C GLU A 164 15.65 -8.70 13.81
N LEU A 165 16.12 -8.79 12.58
CA LEU A 165 15.31 -8.66 11.38
C LEU A 165 14.83 -10.00 10.80
N LYS A 166 15.05 -11.13 11.47
CA LYS A 166 14.69 -12.46 10.93
C LYS A 166 13.41 -13.01 11.57
N GLY A 167 12.44 -13.38 10.72
CA GLY A 167 11.36 -14.30 11.07
C GLY A 167 10.07 -13.70 11.63
N TYR A 168 10.01 -12.42 12.00
CA TYR A 168 8.82 -11.86 12.63
C TYR A 168 7.84 -11.16 11.68
N GLU A 169 8.26 -10.75 10.46
CA GLU A 169 7.36 -10.04 9.53
C GLU A 169 6.15 -10.90 9.19
N ASP A 170 6.35 -12.17 8.86
CA ASP A 170 5.29 -13.11 8.54
C ASP A 170 4.37 -13.37 9.74
N ASN A 171 4.94 -13.41 10.96
CA ASN A 171 4.17 -13.58 12.18
C ASN A 171 3.29 -12.34 12.44
N PHE A 172 3.82 -11.14 12.24
CA PHE A 172 3.02 -9.91 12.39
C PHE A 172 1.89 -9.84 11.35
N ILE A 173 2.18 -10.22 10.11
CA ILE A 173 1.17 -10.26 9.04
C ILE A 173 0.06 -11.25 9.37
N THR A 174 0.38 -12.44 9.91
CA THR A 174 -0.61 -13.45 10.30
C THR A 174 -1.47 -13.07 11.51
N LEU A 175 -0.96 -12.21 12.39
CA LEU A 175 -1.72 -11.71 13.55
C LEU A 175 -2.73 -10.62 13.18
N PHE A 176 -2.58 -9.98 12.02
CA PHE A 176 -3.46 -8.92 11.56
C PHE A 176 -4.54 -9.47 10.62
N ASN A 177 -5.76 -8.93 10.68
CA ASN A 177 -6.82 -9.38 9.80
C ASN A 177 -6.52 -8.98 8.34
N ASN A 178 -6.45 -9.96 7.45
CA ASN A 178 -6.05 -9.82 6.05
C ASN A 178 -6.85 -8.81 5.24
N LYS A 179 -8.15 -8.65 5.54
CA LYS A 179 -9.01 -7.67 4.84
C LYS A 179 -8.55 -6.22 5.00
N TYR A 180 -7.72 -5.95 6.01
CA TYR A 180 -7.18 -4.63 6.31
C TYR A 180 -5.69 -4.49 5.99
N LEU A 181 -5.09 -5.45 5.26
CA LEU A 181 -3.67 -5.44 4.91
C LEU A 181 -3.41 -5.28 3.42
N LEU A 182 -2.42 -4.43 3.11
CA LEU A 182 -1.87 -4.24 1.76
C LEU A 182 -0.72 -5.20 1.44
N ASN A 183 -0.36 -6.12 2.34
CA ASN A 183 0.72 -7.08 2.15
C ASN A 183 0.30 -8.15 1.14
N ARG A 184 0.82 -8.06 -0.11
CA ARG A 184 0.37 -8.88 -1.25
C ARG A 184 0.80 -10.34 -1.21
N THR A 185 1.87 -10.67 -0.51
CA THR A 185 2.50 -11.99 -0.58
C THR A 185 2.05 -12.96 0.49
N ARG A 186 1.57 -12.50 1.64
CA ARG A 186 1.08 -13.37 2.72
C ARG A 186 -0.13 -12.82 3.49
N GLY A 187 -0.58 -11.62 3.22
CA GLY A 187 -1.74 -11.00 3.87
C GLY A 187 -2.87 -10.65 2.93
N GLY A 188 -2.64 -10.71 1.63
CA GLY A 188 -3.65 -10.39 0.65
C GLY A 188 -4.47 -11.58 0.25
N GLU A 189 -5.39 -12.04 1.07
CA GLU A 189 -6.46 -12.90 0.57
C GLU A 189 -7.32 -12.08 -0.39
N LEU A 190 -7.41 -12.60 -1.61
CA LEU A 190 -7.98 -11.95 -2.79
C LEU A 190 -9.51 -11.96 -2.79
N ASP A 191 -10.15 -12.40 -1.70
CA ASP A 191 -11.59 -12.59 -1.65
C ASP A 191 -12.38 -11.28 -1.48
N GLY A 192 -11.77 -10.26 -0.90
CA GLY A 192 -12.45 -8.97 -0.66
C GLY A 192 -12.97 -8.29 -1.93
N LEU A 193 -12.23 -8.36 -3.05
CA LEU A 193 -12.68 -7.79 -4.32
C LEU A 193 -13.84 -8.58 -4.95
N LYS A 194 -13.99 -9.86 -4.64
CA LYS A 194 -15.17 -10.66 -5.07
C LYS A 194 -16.45 -10.13 -4.41
N GLU A 195 -16.38 -9.73 -3.15
CA GLU A 195 -17.53 -9.11 -2.45
C GLU A 195 -17.99 -7.83 -3.15
N VAL A 196 -17.05 -6.99 -3.60
CA VAL A 196 -17.37 -5.78 -4.38
C VAL A 196 -18.01 -6.13 -5.71
N LEU A 197 -17.51 -7.14 -6.42
CA LEU A 197 -18.09 -7.60 -7.69
C LEU A 197 -19.51 -8.10 -7.51
N ILE A 198 -19.81 -8.84 -6.44
CA ILE A 198 -21.16 -9.28 -6.10
C ILE A 198 -22.04 -8.07 -5.79
N HIS A 199 -21.54 -7.13 -5.00
CA HIS A 199 -22.25 -5.91 -4.63
C HIS A 199 -22.59 -5.04 -5.85
N ARG A 200 -21.66 -4.86 -6.79
CA ARG A 200 -21.91 -4.16 -8.05
C ARG A 200 -23.00 -4.86 -8.89
N LYS A 201 -22.93 -6.18 -9.03
CA LYS A 201 -23.96 -6.96 -9.75
C LYS A 201 -25.35 -6.82 -9.13
N THR A 202 -25.46 -6.80 -7.80
CA THR A 202 -26.75 -6.64 -7.12
C THR A 202 -27.32 -5.23 -7.25
N ARG A 203 -26.49 -4.22 -7.47
CA ARG A 203 -26.91 -2.83 -7.68
C ARG A 203 -27.07 -2.44 -9.15
N GLY A 204 -26.73 -3.32 -10.10
CA GLY A 204 -26.85 -3.05 -11.53
C GLY A 204 -25.82 -2.03 -12.06
N ILE A 205 -24.65 -1.92 -11.41
CA ILE A 205 -23.54 -1.03 -11.79
C ILE A 205 -22.43 -1.84 -12.45
#